data_2845f987500aad2dfef79eda6a20b38c
#
_entry.id   2845f987500aad2dfef79eda6a20b38c
#
_cell.length_a   1.000
_cell.length_b   1.000
_cell.length_c   1.000
_cell.angle_alpha   90.00
_cell.angle_beta   90.00
_cell.angle_gamma   90.00
#
_symmetry.space_group_name_H-M   'P 1'
#
loop_
_entity.id
_entity.type
_entity.pdbx_description
1 polymer ?
#
loop_
_entity_poly.entity_id
_entity_poly.type
_entity_poly.pdbx_seq_one_letter_code
_entity_poly.pdbx_strand_id
1 'polypeptide(L)'
;MAIAILLVAIGAWLLLRLPVPAPAPKALSAEEARAFNAAVPFVVGRVQPAPSFHFHGTLAAREQATRCLATAALYEAGADSSGQRAVIQVILNRVRSPQFPKTICGVVYQGSALPTGCQFSFTCDGSAARRPQREGWVQARRAAQLALAGSVFRPVGRATHYHADYVVPDWMHALDKIAQIHAHIFYRAPR
;
A
#
# COMPACT_ATOMS: atom_id res chain seq x y z
N MET A 1 59.82 -17.03 -15.64
CA MET A 1 59.12 -15.74 -15.59
C MET A 1 58.10 -15.53 -16.72
N ALA A 2 58.20 -16.14 -17.89
CA ALA A 2 57.27 -15.92 -19.02
C ALA A 2 55.83 -16.49 -18.80
N ILE A 3 55.66 -17.60 -18.08
CA ILE A 3 54.35 -18.23 -17.85
C ILE A 3 53.46 -17.42 -16.91
N ALA A 4 54.03 -16.75 -15.88
CA ALA A 4 53.25 -15.94 -14.95
C ALA A 4 52.65 -14.67 -15.60
N ILE A 5 53.36 -14.08 -16.56
CA ILE A 5 52.88 -12.88 -17.29
C ILE A 5 51.72 -13.22 -18.22
N LEU A 6 51.74 -14.44 -18.83
CA LEU A 6 50.67 -14.89 -19.73
C LEU A 6 49.35 -15.13 -19.00
N LEU A 7 49.39 -15.68 -17.78
CA LEU A 7 48.18 -15.92 -16.97
C LEU A 7 47.54 -14.63 -16.47
N VAL A 8 48.33 -13.62 -16.14
CA VAL A 8 47.80 -12.29 -15.72
C VAL A 8 47.12 -11.57 -16.90
N ALA A 9 47.72 -11.69 -18.13
CA ALA A 9 47.12 -11.07 -19.32
C ALA A 9 45.80 -11.74 -19.73
N ILE A 10 45.69 -13.08 -19.60
CA ILE A 10 44.43 -13.80 -19.89
C ILE A 10 43.34 -13.47 -18.85
N GLY A 11 43.71 -13.37 -17.57
CA GLY A 11 42.77 -12.97 -16.52
C GLY A 11 42.23 -11.56 -16.69
N ALA A 12 43.07 -10.61 -17.07
CA ALA A 12 42.65 -9.22 -17.37
C ALA A 12 41.76 -9.14 -18.62
N TRP A 13 41.99 -9.98 -19.62
CA TRP A 13 41.18 -10.02 -20.85
C TRP A 13 39.79 -10.64 -20.62
N LEU A 14 39.67 -11.62 -19.70
CA LEU A 14 38.38 -12.20 -19.31
C LEU A 14 37.51 -11.24 -18.52
N LEU A 15 38.12 -10.43 -17.64
CA LEU A 15 37.38 -9.42 -16.85
C LEU A 15 36.81 -8.27 -17.69
N LEU A 16 37.46 -7.94 -18.82
CA LEU A 16 37.00 -6.90 -19.76
C LEU A 16 35.82 -7.35 -20.65
N ARG A 17 35.44 -8.64 -20.61
CA ARG A 17 34.32 -9.19 -21.39
C ARG A 17 33.07 -9.55 -20.57
N LEU A 18 33.02 -9.12 -19.31
CA LEU A 18 31.74 -9.25 -18.56
C LEU A 18 30.67 -8.41 -19.28
N PRO A 19 29.53 -8.99 -19.63
CA PRO A 19 28.45 -8.22 -20.25
C PRO A 19 28.08 -7.09 -19.31
N VAL A 20 28.13 -5.87 -19.83
CA VAL A 20 27.59 -4.70 -19.10
C VAL A 20 26.11 -5.01 -18.86
N PRO A 21 25.64 -5.03 -17.60
CA PRO A 21 24.23 -5.27 -17.33
C PRO A 21 23.41 -4.25 -18.12
N ALA A 22 22.34 -4.73 -18.78
CA ALA A 22 21.43 -3.85 -19.48
C ALA A 22 20.95 -2.74 -18.51
N PRO A 23 20.85 -1.48 -18.98
CA PRO A 23 20.34 -0.42 -18.14
C PRO A 23 18.96 -0.83 -17.61
N ALA A 24 18.73 -0.62 -16.32
CA ALA A 24 17.42 -0.88 -15.72
C ALA A 24 16.34 -0.14 -16.52
N PRO A 25 15.17 -0.74 -16.75
CA PRO A 25 14.08 -0.07 -17.45
C PRO A 25 13.80 1.27 -16.78
N LYS A 26 13.68 2.33 -17.58
CA LYS A 26 13.40 3.67 -17.07
C LYS A 26 12.08 3.65 -16.33
N ALA A 27 12.07 4.03 -15.05
CA ALA A 27 10.85 4.22 -14.31
C ALA A 27 9.99 5.32 -14.98
N LEU A 28 8.69 5.11 -15.06
CA LEU A 28 7.76 6.11 -15.58
C LEU A 28 7.80 7.38 -14.73
N SER A 29 7.70 8.53 -15.39
CA SER A 29 7.42 9.79 -14.70
C SER A 29 6.02 9.76 -14.08
N ALA A 30 5.74 10.65 -13.14
CA ALA A 30 4.42 10.74 -12.52
C ALA A 30 3.30 11.01 -13.54
N GLU A 31 3.58 11.76 -14.61
CA GLU A 31 2.62 12.05 -15.67
C GLU A 31 2.36 10.83 -16.55
N GLU A 32 3.42 10.14 -16.99
CA GLU A 32 3.31 8.88 -17.74
C GLU A 32 2.56 7.82 -16.94
N ALA A 33 2.82 7.70 -15.62
CA ALA A 33 2.11 6.78 -14.74
C ALA A 33 0.62 7.13 -14.63
N ARG A 34 0.25 8.40 -14.52
CA ARG A 34 -1.16 8.83 -14.52
C ARG A 34 -1.85 8.49 -15.84
N ALA A 35 -1.20 8.78 -16.97
CA ALA A 35 -1.73 8.47 -18.29
C ALA A 35 -1.94 6.95 -18.46
N PHE A 36 -0.95 6.14 -18.05
CA PHE A 36 -1.04 4.69 -18.05
C PHE A 36 -2.22 4.20 -17.18
N ASN A 37 -2.31 4.67 -15.95
CA ASN A 37 -3.37 4.29 -15.01
C ASN A 37 -4.75 4.71 -15.51
N ALA A 38 -4.88 5.88 -16.18
CA ALA A 38 -6.13 6.33 -16.76
C ALA A 38 -6.61 5.42 -17.91
N ALA A 39 -5.68 4.85 -18.68
CA ALA A 39 -5.98 3.94 -19.78
C ALA A 39 -6.45 2.55 -19.31
N VAL A 40 -6.11 2.13 -18.10
CA VAL A 40 -6.58 0.85 -17.52
C VAL A 40 -8.05 0.98 -17.14
N PRO A 41 -8.96 0.19 -17.73
CA PRO A 41 -10.40 0.32 -17.48
C PRO A 41 -10.78 -0.14 -16.08
N PHE A 42 -11.81 0.46 -15.53
CA PHE A 42 -12.49 -0.09 -14.35
C PHE A 42 -13.29 -1.34 -14.74
N VAL A 43 -13.41 -2.28 -13.80
CA VAL A 43 -14.31 -3.44 -14.03
C VAL A 43 -15.73 -2.97 -14.25
N VAL A 44 -16.41 -3.63 -15.19
CA VAL A 44 -17.81 -3.33 -15.52
C VAL A 44 -18.72 -3.80 -14.38
N GLY A 45 -19.70 -2.97 -14.05
CA GLY A 45 -20.75 -3.29 -13.08
C GLY A 45 -20.61 -2.54 -11.75
N ARG A 46 -21.58 -2.79 -10.86
CA ARG A 46 -21.64 -2.13 -9.56
C ARG A 46 -20.56 -2.67 -8.60
N VAL A 47 -19.82 -1.77 -7.97
CA VAL A 47 -18.91 -2.12 -6.87
C VAL A 47 -19.75 -2.65 -5.71
N GLN A 48 -19.55 -3.94 -5.37
CA GLN A 48 -20.25 -4.52 -4.23
C GLN A 48 -19.64 -4.03 -2.92
N PRO A 49 -20.45 -3.55 -1.97
CA PRO A 49 -19.96 -3.10 -0.68
C PRO A 49 -19.32 -4.27 0.10
N ALA A 50 -18.35 -3.93 0.94
CA ALA A 50 -17.85 -4.87 1.93
C ALA A 50 -18.94 -5.14 3.00
N PRO A 51 -18.91 -6.29 3.68
CA PRO A 51 -19.72 -6.50 4.88
C PRO A 51 -19.37 -5.51 5.99
N SER A 52 -20.32 -5.20 6.87
CA SER A 52 -20.07 -4.39 8.07
C SER A 52 -19.04 -5.06 8.99
N PHE A 53 -18.16 -4.25 9.59
CA PHE A 53 -17.16 -4.72 10.55
C PHE A 53 -17.53 -4.28 11.96
N HIS A 54 -17.87 -5.25 12.81
CA HIS A 54 -18.13 -4.99 14.23
C HIS A 54 -16.94 -5.49 15.03
N PHE A 55 -16.31 -4.58 15.76
CA PHE A 55 -15.18 -4.92 16.60
C PHE A 55 -15.66 -5.61 17.88
N HIS A 56 -15.10 -6.78 18.16
CA HIS A 56 -15.30 -7.53 19.40
C HIS A 56 -14.01 -7.52 20.22
N GLY A 57 -14.10 -7.16 21.48
CA GLY A 57 -12.96 -7.08 22.40
C GLY A 57 -13.16 -6.07 23.52
N THR A 58 -12.14 -5.90 24.36
CA THR A 58 -12.13 -4.94 25.45
C THR A 58 -12.11 -3.49 24.95
N LEU A 59 -12.47 -2.54 25.81
CA LEU A 59 -12.36 -1.11 25.50
C LEU A 59 -10.92 -0.70 25.15
N ALA A 60 -9.93 -1.25 25.85
CA ALA A 60 -8.52 -1.00 25.57
C ALA A 60 -8.09 -1.50 24.18
N ALA A 61 -8.54 -2.72 23.80
CA ALA A 61 -8.27 -3.28 22.48
C ALA A 61 -8.97 -2.49 21.36
N ARG A 62 -10.21 -2.01 21.60
CA ARG A 62 -10.93 -1.14 20.65
C ARG A 62 -10.19 0.19 20.46
N GLU A 63 -9.72 0.79 21.53
CA GLU A 63 -8.97 2.05 21.46
C GLU A 63 -7.63 1.86 20.70
N GLN A 64 -6.94 0.76 20.93
CA GLN A 64 -5.72 0.41 20.17
C GLN A 64 -6.03 0.23 18.69
N ALA A 65 -7.08 -0.50 18.33
CA ALA A 65 -7.53 -0.68 16.95
C ALA A 65 -7.89 0.66 16.29
N THR A 66 -8.62 1.53 17.02
CA THR A 66 -8.95 2.87 16.59
C THR A 66 -7.71 3.69 16.25
N ARG A 67 -6.69 3.67 17.12
CA ARG A 67 -5.42 4.37 16.89
C ARG A 67 -4.69 3.83 15.67
N CYS A 68 -4.58 2.50 15.52
CA CYS A 68 -3.93 1.90 14.36
C CYS A 68 -4.61 2.35 13.05
N LEU A 69 -5.95 2.27 12.96
CA LEU A 69 -6.71 2.72 11.80
C LEU A 69 -6.52 4.20 11.51
N ALA A 70 -6.68 5.04 12.55
CA ALA A 70 -6.59 6.50 12.40
C ALA A 70 -5.20 6.94 11.98
N THR A 71 -4.15 6.32 12.54
CA THR A 71 -2.77 6.60 12.17
C THR A 71 -2.52 6.26 10.70
N ALA A 72 -2.86 5.06 10.25
CA ALA A 72 -2.70 4.67 8.85
C ALA A 72 -3.48 5.61 7.92
N ALA A 73 -4.74 5.89 8.23
CA ALA A 73 -5.59 6.78 7.44
C ALA A 73 -5.00 8.19 7.32
N LEU A 74 -4.44 8.73 8.41
CA LEU A 74 -3.84 10.06 8.43
C LEU A 74 -2.56 10.14 7.60
N TYR A 75 -1.66 9.14 7.73
CA TYR A 75 -0.41 9.13 6.97
C TYR A 75 -0.63 8.93 5.47
N GLU A 76 -1.64 8.14 5.08
CA GLU A 76 -1.94 7.84 3.68
C GLU A 76 -2.77 8.93 2.99
N ALA A 77 -3.68 9.58 3.70
CA ALA A 77 -4.66 10.49 3.12
C ALA A 77 -4.69 11.89 3.76
N GLY A 78 -3.83 12.19 4.72
CA GLY A 78 -3.80 13.50 5.37
C GLY A 78 -5.17 13.91 5.91
N ALA A 79 -5.62 15.12 5.59
CA ALA A 79 -6.93 15.66 5.97
C ALA A 79 -8.08 15.27 5.01
N ASP A 80 -7.81 14.47 3.96
CA ASP A 80 -8.84 14.00 3.05
C ASP A 80 -9.75 12.95 3.72
N SER A 81 -10.94 13.34 4.11
CA SER A 81 -11.89 12.48 4.81
C SER A 81 -12.36 11.28 3.98
N SER A 82 -12.46 11.39 2.66
CA SER A 82 -12.83 10.30 1.76
C SER A 82 -11.70 9.30 1.62
N GLY A 83 -10.47 9.78 1.44
CA GLY A 83 -9.25 8.96 1.42
C GLY A 83 -9.05 8.23 2.74
N GLN A 84 -9.21 8.90 3.88
CA GLN A 84 -9.13 8.28 5.21
C GLN A 84 -10.10 7.10 5.36
N ARG A 85 -11.37 7.29 4.97
CA ARG A 85 -12.40 6.24 5.02
C ARG A 85 -12.10 5.09 4.07
N ALA A 86 -11.53 5.39 2.89
CA ALA A 86 -11.12 4.39 1.91
C ALA A 86 -9.98 3.52 2.45
N VAL A 87 -8.93 4.12 3.01
CA VAL A 87 -7.79 3.41 3.64
C VAL A 87 -8.28 2.53 4.79
N ILE A 88 -9.12 3.06 5.69
CA ILE A 88 -9.71 2.30 6.79
C ILE A 88 -10.48 1.09 6.25
N GLN A 89 -11.30 1.26 5.21
CA GLN A 89 -12.06 0.16 4.61
C GLN A 89 -11.14 -0.93 4.05
N VAL A 90 -10.04 -0.55 3.37
CA VAL A 90 -9.05 -1.51 2.86
C VAL A 90 -8.42 -2.31 4.00
N ILE A 91 -8.02 -1.67 5.10
CA ILE A 91 -7.45 -2.36 6.27
C ILE A 91 -8.44 -3.39 6.83
N LEU A 92 -9.72 -3.02 6.98
CA LEU A 92 -10.74 -3.93 7.47
C LEU A 92 -11.02 -5.10 6.51
N ASN A 93 -10.95 -4.85 5.19
CA ASN A 93 -11.05 -5.90 4.19
C ASN A 93 -9.87 -6.87 4.28
N ARG A 94 -8.65 -6.37 4.50
CA ARG A 94 -7.45 -7.19 4.70
C ARG A 94 -7.55 -8.08 5.93
N VAL A 95 -8.02 -7.57 7.07
CA VAL A 95 -8.25 -8.37 8.29
C VAL A 95 -9.14 -9.59 8.02
N ARG A 96 -10.09 -9.48 7.11
CA ARG A 96 -10.99 -10.57 6.69
C ARG A 96 -10.39 -11.50 5.65
N SER A 97 -9.42 -11.03 4.88
CA SER A 97 -8.79 -11.83 3.83
C SER A 97 -7.81 -12.85 4.43
N PRO A 98 -7.78 -14.11 3.94
CA PRO A 98 -6.84 -15.12 4.44
C PRO A 98 -5.37 -14.77 4.21
N GLN A 99 -5.08 -13.89 3.26
CA GLN A 99 -3.74 -13.50 2.84
C GLN A 99 -3.07 -12.48 3.78
N PHE A 100 -3.81 -11.91 4.73
CA PHE A 100 -3.34 -10.83 5.60
C PHE A 100 -3.45 -11.19 7.08
N PRO A 101 -2.73 -10.47 7.97
CA PRO A 101 -2.87 -10.62 9.41
C PRO A 101 -4.32 -10.44 9.87
N LYS A 102 -4.69 -11.19 10.94
CA LYS A 102 -6.08 -11.24 11.44
C LYS A 102 -6.41 -10.15 12.45
N THR A 103 -5.50 -9.23 12.68
CA THR A 103 -5.72 -8.07 13.55
C THR A 103 -5.48 -6.76 12.80
N ILE A 104 -6.17 -5.71 13.21
CA ILE A 104 -6.06 -4.38 12.58
C ILE A 104 -4.63 -3.85 12.67
N CYS A 105 -4.05 -3.84 13.87
CA CYS A 105 -2.67 -3.37 14.04
C CYS A 105 -1.66 -4.31 13.34
N GLY A 106 -1.94 -5.61 13.28
CA GLY A 106 -1.13 -6.56 12.51
C GLY A 106 -1.09 -6.21 11.02
N VAL A 107 -2.22 -5.81 10.42
CA VAL A 107 -2.26 -5.33 9.03
C VAL A 107 -1.51 -4.02 8.88
N VAL A 108 -1.71 -3.06 9.79
CA VAL A 108 -1.06 -1.73 9.71
C VAL A 108 0.45 -1.82 9.83
N TYR A 109 0.95 -2.63 10.76
CA TYR A 109 2.39 -2.78 11.03
C TYR A 109 3.02 -4.00 10.34
N GLN A 110 2.34 -4.58 9.36
CA GLN A 110 2.89 -5.70 8.59
C GLN A 110 4.20 -5.29 7.89
N GLY A 111 5.26 -6.04 8.14
CA GLY A 111 6.59 -5.77 7.57
C GLY A 111 7.38 -4.66 8.24
N SER A 112 6.88 -3.99 9.28
CA SER A 112 7.57 -2.85 9.94
C SER A 112 8.91 -3.19 10.60
N ALA A 113 9.17 -4.48 10.88
CA ALA A 113 10.47 -4.95 11.38
C ALA A 113 11.47 -5.29 10.27
N LEU A 114 11.06 -5.24 9.00
CA LEU A 114 11.91 -5.53 7.85
C LEU A 114 12.60 -4.25 7.38
N PRO A 115 13.81 -4.34 6.80
CA PRO A 115 14.52 -3.17 6.27
C PRO A 115 13.81 -2.56 5.04
N THR A 116 12.99 -3.36 4.34
CA THR A 116 12.17 -2.93 3.20
C THR A 116 10.86 -3.72 3.17
N GLY A 117 9.84 -3.22 2.48
CA GLY A 117 8.59 -3.96 2.28
C GLY A 117 7.54 -3.74 3.37
N CYS A 118 7.58 -2.62 4.10
CA CYS A 118 6.52 -2.22 5.01
C CYS A 118 5.21 -2.04 4.26
N GLN A 119 4.13 -2.55 4.82
CA GLN A 119 2.81 -2.41 4.22
C GLN A 119 2.36 -0.94 4.13
N PHE A 120 2.75 -0.14 5.12
CA PHE A 120 2.57 1.30 5.18
C PHE A 120 3.93 1.95 5.45
N SER A 121 4.38 2.85 4.56
CA SER A 121 5.73 3.44 4.60
C SER A 121 6.04 4.11 5.92
N PHE A 122 5.07 4.82 6.51
CA PHE A 122 5.25 5.54 7.76
C PHE A 122 5.69 4.64 8.93
N THR A 123 5.47 3.32 8.85
CA THR A 123 5.84 2.37 9.91
C THR A 123 7.34 2.05 9.93
N CYS A 124 8.08 2.36 8.86
CA CYS A 124 9.50 2.04 8.73
C CYS A 124 10.39 3.17 8.18
N ASP A 125 9.82 4.26 7.61
CA ASP A 125 10.58 5.40 7.06
C ASP A 125 10.91 6.47 8.11
N GLY A 126 10.50 6.28 9.37
CA GLY A 126 10.67 7.20 10.48
C GLY A 126 9.76 8.45 10.41
N SER A 127 8.82 8.53 9.46
CA SER A 127 7.91 9.68 9.36
C SER A 127 6.97 9.78 10.57
N ALA A 128 6.61 8.66 11.19
CA ALA A 128 5.81 8.61 12.41
C ALA A 128 6.46 9.39 13.58
N ALA A 129 7.78 9.38 13.66
CA ALA A 129 8.52 10.12 14.68
C ALA A 129 8.73 11.62 14.34
N ARG A 130 8.69 11.97 13.05
CA ARG A 130 9.04 13.32 12.56
C ARG A 130 7.86 14.26 12.39
N ARG A 131 6.65 13.75 12.24
CA ARG A 131 5.45 14.57 11.94
C ARG A 131 4.46 14.54 13.09
N PRO A 132 4.20 15.70 13.74
CA PRO A 132 3.08 15.82 14.68
C PRO A 132 1.77 15.66 13.91
N GLN A 133 0.97 14.67 14.29
CA GLN A 133 -0.31 14.35 13.66
C GLN A 133 -1.43 15.25 14.22
N ARG A 134 -1.57 16.45 13.71
CA ARG A 134 -2.60 17.38 14.23
C ARG A 134 -3.77 17.57 13.27
N GLU A 135 -3.48 17.95 12.02
CA GLU A 135 -4.53 18.16 11.02
C GLU A 135 -5.08 16.82 10.51
N GLY A 136 -6.41 16.71 10.44
CA GLY A 136 -7.10 15.48 10.01
C GLY A 136 -7.19 14.36 11.05
N TRP A 137 -6.48 14.44 12.20
CA TRP A 137 -6.48 13.38 13.22
C TRP A 137 -7.87 13.11 13.81
N VAL A 138 -8.60 14.16 14.15
CA VAL A 138 -9.95 14.02 14.75
C VAL A 138 -10.91 13.32 13.78
N GLN A 139 -10.84 13.67 12.50
CA GLN A 139 -11.64 13.05 11.44
C GLN A 139 -11.26 11.58 11.23
N ALA A 140 -9.96 11.29 11.13
CA ALA A 140 -9.46 9.93 10.99
C ALA A 140 -9.89 9.04 12.16
N ARG A 141 -9.76 9.54 13.39
CA ARG A 141 -10.20 8.84 14.60
C ARG A 141 -11.71 8.58 14.61
N ARG A 142 -12.53 9.58 14.26
CA ARG A 142 -13.98 9.43 14.15
C ARG A 142 -14.34 8.41 13.06
N ALA A 143 -13.71 8.46 11.89
CA ALA A 143 -13.93 7.49 10.82
C ALA A 143 -13.59 6.05 11.27
N ALA A 144 -12.47 5.87 11.99
CA ALA A 144 -12.07 4.59 12.56
C ALA A 144 -13.11 4.06 13.56
N GLN A 145 -13.60 4.89 14.48
CA GLN A 145 -14.63 4.52 15.47
C GLN A 145 -15.94 4.07 14.79
N LEU A 146 -16.39 4.82 13.78
CA LEU A 146 -17.59 4.47 13.00
C LEU A 146 -17.40 3.16 12.24
N ALA A 147 -16.24 2.94 11.62
CA ALA A 147 -15.93 1.72 10.89
C ALA A 147 -15.90 0.49 11.82
N LEU A 148 -15.36 0.62 13.04
CA LEU A 148 -15.38 -0.44 14.07
C LEU A 148 -16.79 -0.70 14.65
N ALA A 149 -17.72 0.23 14.43
CA ALA A 149 -19.13 0.11 14.80
C ALA A 149 -20.02 -0.37 13.64
N GLY A 150 -19.45 -0.75 12.51
CA GLY A 150 -20.20 -1.31 11.38
C GLY A 150 -20.37 -0.40 10.17
N SER A 151 -19.91 0.87 10.22
CA SER A 151 -19.97 1.76 9.06
C SER A 151 -19.09 1.25 7.92
N VAL A 152 -19.63 1.26 6.70
CA VAL A 152 -18.95 0.76 5.48
C VAL A 152 -18.74 1.91 4.50
N PHE A 153 -17.51 2.07 4.03
CA PHE A 153 -17.21 2.97 2.92
C PHE A 153 -17.40 2.27 1.59
N ARG A 154 -18.62 2.35 1.05
CA ARG A 154 -19.08 1.60 -0.14
C ARG A 154 -18.26 1.84 -1.42
N PRO A 155 -17.72 3.06 -1.72
CA PRO A 155 -17.05 3.33 -2.98
C PRO A 155 -15.89 2.40 -3.29
N VAL A 156 -15.12 1.94 -2.30
CA VAL A 156 -13.98 1.02 -2.49
C VAL A 156 -14.35 -0.45 -2.28
N GLY A 157 -15.61 -0.76 -1.97
CA GLY A 157 -16.11 -2.12 -1.86
C GLY A 157 -15.18 -3.05 -1.08
N ARG A 158 -14.81 -4.17 -1.71
CA ARG A 158 -13.92 -5.19 -1.13
C ARG A 158 -12.45 -5.02 -1.53
N ALA A 159 -12.01 -3.80 -1.86
CA ALA A 159 -10.61 -3.53 -2.18
C ALA A 159 -9.68 -3.98 -1.05
N THR A 160 -8.58 -4.63 -1.42
CA THR A 160 -7.49 -5.02 -0.52
C THR A 160 -6.17 -4.36 -0.89
N HIS A 161 -6.09 -3.77 -2.08
CA HIS A 161 -4.90 -3.10 -2.60
C HIS A 161 -5.26 -1.70 -3.11
N TYR A 162 -4.30 -0.81 -3.03
CA TYR A 162 -4.36 0.52 -3.66
C TYR A 162 -2.95 1.04 -3.90
N HIS A 163 -2.84 1.98 -4.80
CA HIS A 163 -1.62 2.76 -5.03
C HIS A 163 -1.99 4.20 -5.42
N ALA A 164 -1.01 5.10 -5.34
CA ALA A 164 -1.19 6.46 -5.83
C ALA A 164 -1.24 6.48 -7.36
N ASP A 165 -2.02 7.35 -7.96
CA ASP A 165 -2.25 7.44 -9.41
C ASP A 165 -0.98 7.69 -10.24
N TYR A 166 0.07 8.22 -9.59
CA TYR A 166 1.39 8.48 -10.18
C TYR A 166 2.39 7.32 -10.02
N VAL A 167 1.93 6.14 -9.60
CA VAL A 167 2.73 4.91 -9.45
C VAL A 167 2.10 3.80 -10.29
N VAL A 168 2.90 2.92 -10.87
CA VAL A 168 2.44 1.73 -11.62
C VAL A 168 3.12 0.51 -11.00
N PRO A 169 2.51 -0.14 -10.00
CA PRO A 169 3.08 -1.33 -9.38
C PRO A 169 2.81 -2.59 -10.24
N ASP A 170 3.77 -3.51 -10.30
CA ASP A 170 3.68 -4.73 -11.11
C ASP A 170 2.45 -5.60 -10.80
N TRP A 171 2.03 -5.62 -9.52
CA TRP A 171 0.90 -6.43 -9.07
C TRP A 171 -0.48 -5.96 -9.59
N MET A 172 -0.60 -4.73 -10.08
CA MET A 172 -1.90 -4.17 -10.49
C MET A 172 -2.58 -4.96 -11.61
N HIS A 173 -1.79 -5.58 -12.50
CA HIS A 173 -2.30 -6.36 -13.63
C HIS A 173 -2.99 -7.67 -13.21
N ALA A 174 -2.73 -8.15 -12.01
CA ALA A 174 -3.34 -9.36 -11.45
C ALA A 174 -4.65 -9.09 -10.71
N LEU A 175 -5.08 -7.82 -10.62
CA LEU A 175 -6.21 -7.40 -9.81
C LEU A 175 -7.24 -6.59 -10.62
N ASP A 176 -8.48 -6.62 -10.18
CA ASP A 176 -9.57 -5.82 -10.72
C ASP A 176 -9.47 -4.37 -10.23
N LYS A 177 -9.33 -3.39 -11.13
CA LYS A 177 -9.44 -1.96 -10.82
C LYS A 177 -10.90 -1.62 -10.60
N ILE A 178 -11.27 -1.16 -9.39
CA ILE A 178 -12.68 -1.00 -9.00
C ILE A 178 -13.09 0.41 -8.64
N ALA A 179 -12.19 1.26 -8.17
CA ALA A 179 -12.49 2.63 -7.77
C ALA A 179 -11.26 3.53 -7.83
N GLN A 180 -11.51 4.83 -7.91
CA GLN A 180 -10.50 5.86 -7.66
C GLN A 180 -11.10 6.89 -6.70
N ILE A 181 -10.35 7.24 -5.65
CA ILE A 181 -10.69 8.29 -4.70
C ILE A 181 -9.52 9.26 -4.68
N HIS A 182 -9.71 10.44 -5.26
CA HIS A 182 -8.66 11.42 -5.48
C HIS A 182 -7.41 10.79 -6.13
N ALA A 183 -6.25 10.85 -5.49
CA ALA A 183 -5.00 10.31 -6.02
C ALA A 183 -4.81 8.80 -5.76
N HIS A 184 -5.76 8.09 -5.17
CA HIS A 184 -5.63 6.65 -4.88
C HIS A 184 -6.54 5.81 -5.77
N ILE A 185 -5.98 4.76 -6.39
CA ILE A 185 -6.68 3.77 -7.22
C ILE A 185 -6.76 2.47 -6.45
N PHE A 186 -7.97 1.90 -6.37
CA PHE A 186 -8.30 0.75 -5.53
C PHE A 186 -8.57 -0.51 -6.34
N TYR A 187 -8.08 -1.64 -5.83
CA TYR A 187 -8.13 -2.93 -6.49
C TYR A 187 -8.61 -4.03 -5.55
N ARG A 188 -9.24 -5.04 -6.13
CA ARG A 188 -9.63 -6.28 -5.45
C ARG A 188 -9.12 -7.49 -6.22
N ALA A 189 -9.10 -8.68 -5.60
CA ALA A 189 -8.90 -9.93 -6.31
C ALA A 189 -10.01 -10.14 -7.36
N PRO A 190 -9.69 -10.68 -8.54
CA PRO A 190 -10.68 -11.12 -9.52
C PRO A 190 -11.69 -12.12 -8.90
N ARG A 191 -12.87 -12.22 -9.48
CA ARG A 191 -13.91 -13.20 -9.07
C ARG A 191 -13.72 -14.51 -9.78
#